data_572244da574b0e9436f6861eb72257a7
#
_entry.id   572244da574b0e9436f6861eb72257a7
#
_cell.length_a   1.000
_cell.length_b   1.000
_cell.length_c   1.000
_cell.angle_alpha   90.00
_cell.angle_beta   90.00
_cell.angle_gamma   90.00
#
_symmetry.space_group_name_H-M   'P 1'
#
loop_
_entity.id
_entity.type
_entity.pdbx_description
1 polymer ?
#
loop_
_entity_poly.entity_id
_entity_poly.type
_entity_poly.pdbx_seq_one_letter_code
_entity_poly.pdbx_strand_id
1 'polypeptide(L)'
;FRNYRRHFVSEKGREPHLLFIAHRREILEQSQFAFAAVLGKPEFGDLLVNGRKPEDESVLFASVQSLNRDLVARFPTDYYDYIVIDEFHHAAADSYQAILGHFRPDILLGLTATPERMDGKDILQYFDHGISAEIRLPQAIEDGLLCPFQYYVVYDPVSLENVTWRNGRYDSNALTELYTEGRAAGLRNNVILKALEKQVGDLNSMKCLAFCASVSHARAMAALFNEAG
;
A
#
# COMPACT_ATOMS: atom_id res chain seq x y z
N PHE A 1 -8.37 -9.27 15.47
CA PHE A 1 -7.68 -10.54 15.76
C PHE A 1 -7.65 -10.87 17.25
N ARG A 2 -7.23 -9.95 18.15
CA ARG A 2 -7.12 -10.23 19.59
C ARG A 2 -8.41 -10.84 20.22
N ASN A 3 -9.56 -10.28 19.89
CA ASN A 3 -10.85 -10.79 20.41
C ASN A 3 -11.22 -12.14 19.79
N TYR A 4 -11.03 -12.30 18.47
CA TYR A 4 -11.20 -13.58 17.78
C TYR A 4 -10.32 -14.67 18.40
N ARG A 5 -9.01 -14.39 18.59
CA ARG A 5 -8.05 -15.32 19.20
C ARG A 5 -8.51 -15.80 20.58
N ARG A 6 -8.98 -14.88 21.46
CA ARG A 6 -9.44 -15.27 22.80
C ARG A 6 -10.63 -16.21 22.75
N HIS A 7 -11.59 -15.92 21.88
CA HIS A 7 -12.78 -16.75 21.68
C HIS A 7 -12.39 -18.12 21.07
N PHE A 8 -11.60 -18.10 20.02
CA PHE A 8 -11.12 -19.29 19.34
C PHE A 8 -10.36 -20.25 20.26
N VAL A 9 -9.41 -19.74 21.07
CA VAL A 9 -8.67 -20.56 22.04
C VAL A 9 -9.61 -21.18 23.07
N SER A 10 -10.62 -20.41 23.53
CA SER A 10 -11.63 -20.94 24.48
C SER A 10 -12.45 -22.07 23.88
N GLU A 11 -12.77 -22.02 22.59
CA GLU A 11 -13.62 -23.04 21.94
C GLU A 11 -12.83 -24.22 21.38
N LYS A 12 -11.69 -23.95 20.75
CA LYS A 12 -10.91 -24.97 20.02
C LYS A 12 -9.73 -25.53 20.79
N GLY A 13 -9.34 -24.91 21.93
CA GLY A 13 -8.22 -25.36 22.76
C GLY A 13 -6.83 -25.21 22.11
N ARG A 14 -6.72 -24.51 20.98
CA ARG A 14 -5.46 -24.20 20.28
C ARG A 14 -5.39 -22.75 19.85
N GLU A 15 -4.20 -22.27 19.54
CA GLU A 15 -4.01 -20.95 18.91
C GLU A 15 -4.54 -20.96 17.47
N PRO A 16 -5.17 -19.88 17.00
CA PRO A 16 -5.57 -19.76 15.60
C PRO A 16 -4.37 -19.52 14.71
N HIS A 17 -4.34 -20.14 13.55
CA HIS A 17 -3.36 -19.87 12.51
C HIS A 17 -3.75 -18.58 11.77
N LEU A 18 -2.77 -17.71 11.54
CA LEU A 18 -2.95 -16.41 10.90
C LEU A 18 -2.07 -16.32 9.64
N LEU A 19 -2.68 -15.90 8.54
CA LEU A 19 -1.95 -15.49 7.35
C LEU A 19 -2.23 -14.00 7.07
N PHE A 20 -1.21 -13.17 7.15
CA PHE A 20 -1.26 -11.76 6.76
C PHE A 20 -0.53 -11.58 5.43
N ILE A 21 -1.20 -11.02 4.44
CA ILE A 21 -0.69 -10.86 3.08
C ILE A 21 -0.60 -9.39 2.72
N ALA A 22 0.56 -8.96 2.25
CA ALA A 22 0.76 -7.63 1.70
C ALA A 22 1.71 -7.66 0.49
N HIS A 23 1.79 -6.53 -0.21
CA HIS A 23 2.62 -6.42 -1.41
C HIS A 23 4.08 -6.04 -1.10
N ARG A 24 4.30 -5.33 0.01
CA ARG A 24 5.60 -4.77 0.40
C ARG A 24 6.07 -5.34 1.74
N ARG A 25 7.38 -5.56 1.83
CA ARG A 25 8.03 -6.05 3.04
C ARG A 25 7.82 -5.11 4.23
N GLU A 26 7.95 -3.80 4.01
CA GLU A 26 7.80 -2.80 5.05
C GLU A 26 6.41 -2.86 5.73
N ILE A 27 5.36 -3.11 4.95
CA ILE A 27 4.00 -3.28 5.47
C ILE A 27 3.89 -4.54 6.33
N LEU A 28 4.51 -5.63 5.88
CA LEU A 28 4.52 -6.89 6.64
C LEU A 28 5.24 -6.73 7.99
N GLU A 29 6.41 -6.07 8.01
CA GLU A 29 7.18 -5.81 9.23
C GLU A 29 6.42 -4.89 10.18
N GLN A 30 5.79 -3.82 9.68
CA GLN A 30 4.94 -2.92 10.48
C GLN A 30 3.72 -3.65 11.04
N SER A 31 3.07 -4.49 10.25
CA SER A 31 1.91 -5.27 10.68
C SER A 31 2.30 -6.29 11.73
N GLN A 32 3.37 -7.04 11.53
CA GLN A 32 3.93 -7.98 12.51
C GLN A 32 4.20 -7.27 13.84
N PHE A 33 4.88 -6.12 13.79
CA PHE A 33 5.16 -5.31 14.98
C PHE A 33 3.86 -4.85 15.69
N ALA A 34 2.87 -4.39 14.93
CA ALA A 34 1.58 -3.97 15.49
C ALA A 34 0.83 -5.13 16.16
N PHE A 35 0.80 -6.31 15.54
CA PHE A 35 0.21 -7.52 16.13
C PHE A 35 0.97 -7.92 17.41
N ALA A 36 2.30 -7.95 17.37
CA ALA A 36 3.14 -8.26 18.51
C ALA A 36 2.89 -7.32 19.71
N ALA A 37 2.80 -6.01 19.44
CA ALA A 37 2.54 -4.98 20.46
C ALA A 37 1.15 -5.15 21.09
N VAL A 38 0.08 -5.35 20.26
CA VAL A 38 -1.30 -5.49 20.73
C VAL A 38 -1.49 -6.79 21.53
N LEU A 39 -0.77 -7.86 21.18
CA LEU A 39 -0.86 -9.16 21.83
C LEU A 39 0.10 -9.32 23.03
N GLY A 40 1.04 -8.40 23.20
CA GLY A 40 2.11 -8.51 24.20
C GLY A 40 3.05 -9.69 23.95
N LYS A 41 3.26 -10.06 22.66
CA LYS A 41 4.12 -11.17 22.23
C LYS A 41 5.19 -10.63 21.28
N PRO A 42 6.43 -10.31 21.73
CA PRO A 42 7.47 -9.72 20.89
C PRO A 42 7.84 -10.54 19.64
N GLU A 43 7.80 -11.87 19.76
CA GLU A 43 8.12 -12.82 18.69
C GLU A 43 6.83 -13.41 18.09
N PHE A 44 5.91 -12.54 17.64
CA PHE A 44 4.65 -12.98 17.06
C PHE A 44 4.76 -13.18 15.56
N GLY A 45 4.81 -14.45 15.14
CA GLY A 45 4.78 -14.88 13.73
C GLY A 45 6.07 -14.64 12.95
N ASP A 46 6.14 -15.25 11.80
CA ASP A 46 7.30 -15.24 10.91
C ASP A 46 7.04 -14.47 9.62
N LEU A 47 8.12 -13.99 9.01
CA LEU A 47 8.11 -13.29 7.72
C LEU A 47 8.46 -14.26 6.58
N LEU A 48 7.61 -14.30 5.54
CA LEU A 48 7.89 -14.99 4.29
C LEU A 48 8.06 -13.95 3.16
N VAL A 49 9.29 -13.50 2.96
CA VAL A 49 9.66 -12.51 1.95
C VAL A 49 11.02 -12.85 1.33
N ASN A 50 11.17 -12.64 0.03
CA ASN A 50 12.45 -12.73 -0.69
C ASN A 50 13.21 -14.06 -0.43
N GLY A 51 12.48 -15.20 -0.37
CA GLY A 51 13.08 -16.53 -0.18
C GLY A 51 13.51 -16.86 1.25
N ARG A 52 13.27 -15.99 2.24
CA ARG A 52 13.42 -16.32 3.66
C ARG A 52 12.42 -17.42 4.02
N LYS A 53 12.91 -18.50 4.62
CA LYS A 53 12.04 -19.58 5.11
C LYS A 53 11.62 -19.27 6.53
N PRO A 54 10.31 -19.31 6.85
CA PRO A 54 9.81 -19.21 8.20
C PRO A 54 10.22 -20.44 9.02
N GLU A 55 10.38 -20.26 10.32
CA GLU A 55 10.58 -21.36 11.27
C GLU A 55 9.23 -21.97 11.66
N ASP A 56 8.21 -21.13 11.82
CA ASP A 56 6.83 -21.54 12.09
C ASP A 56 5.88 -20.91 11.06
N GLU A 57 5.12 -21.76 10.38
CA GLU A 57 4.15 -21.36 9.37
C GLU A 57 2.74 -21.12 9.95
N SER A 58 2.53 -21.32 11.26
CA SER A 58 1.22 -21.14 11.90
C SER A 58 0.77 -19.67 11.96
N VAL A 59 1.71 -18.74 12.09
CA VAL A 59 1.45 -17.30 12.04
C VAL A 59 2.42 -16.68 11.03
N LEU A 60 1.92 -16.37 9.85
CA LEU A 60 2.76 -15.98 8.72
C LEU A 60 2.41 -14.60 8.19
N PHE A 61 3.42 -13.74 8.08
CA PHE A 61 3.36 -12.46 7.38
C PHE A 61 4.07 -12.62 6.03
N ALA A 62 3.31 -12.74 4.95
CA ALA A 62 3.84 -13.16 3.65
C ALA A 62 3.64 -12.10 2.57
N SER A 63 4.66 -11.91 1.72
CA SER A 63 4.44 -11.18 0.49
C SER A 63 3.66 -12.05 -0.51
N VAL A 64 2.73 -11.43 -1.24
CA VAL A 64 1.94 -12.15 -2.25
C VAL A 64 2.82 -12.85 -3.28
N GLN A 65 3.98 -12.28 -3.61
CA GLN A 65 4.95 -12.86 -4.55
C GLN A 65 5.62 -14.12 -4.00
N SER A 66 5.75 -14.24 -2.67
CA SER A 66 6.33 -15.41 -2.02
C SER A 66 5.34 -16.57 -1.88
N LEU A 67 4.04 -16.30 -1.94
CA LEU A 67 2.94 -17.27 -1.90
C LEU A 67 2.61 -17.77 -3.31
N ASN A 68 3.52 -18.54 -3.91
CA ASN A 68 3.24 -19.17 -5.19
C ASN A 68 2.27 -20.36 -5.06
N ARG A 69 1.72 -20.82 -6.18
CA ARG A 69 0.73 -21.92 -6.22
C ARG A 69 1.21 -23.19 -5.56
N ASP A 70 2.48 -23.56 -5.76
CA ASP A 70 3.06 -24.79 -5.23
C ASP A 70 3.19 -24.73 -3.71
N LEU A 71 3.56 -23.55 -3.16
CA LEU A 71 3.63 -23.35 -1.73
C LEU A 71 2.22 -23.37 -1.11
N VAL A 72 1.27 -22.65 -1.71
CA VAL A 72 -0.13 -22.61 -1.24
C VAL A 72 -0.74 -24.01 -1.21
N ALA A 73 -0.49 -24.84 -2.25
CA ALA A 73 -1.01 -26.19 -2.36
C ALA A 73 -0.44 -27.17 -1.31
N ARG A 74 0.65 -26.82 -0.60
CA ARG A 74 1.21 -27.65 0.48
C ARG A 74 0.37 -27.60 1.75
N PHE A 75 -0.41 -26.56 1.94
CA PHE A 75 -1.26 -26.40 3.11
C PHE A 75 -2.65 -27.01 2.89
N PRO A 76 -3.27 -27.59 3.90
CA PRO A 76 -4.70 -27.90 3.89
C PRO A 76 -5.52 -26.62 3.62
N THR A 77 -6.68 -26.77 3.03
CA THR A 77 -7.56 -25.64 2.70
C THR A 77 -8.05 -24.86 3.92
N ASP A 78 -8.13 -25.52 5.07
CA ASP A 78 -8.54 -25.01 6.38
C ASP A 78 -7.36 -24.75 7.33
N TYR A 79 -6.13 -24.65 6.80
CA TYR A 79 -4.94 -24.47 7.62
C TYR A 79 -4.92 -23.14 8.35
N TYR A 80 -5.26 -22.04 7.65
CA TYR A 80 -5.34 -20.71 8.25
C TYR A 80 -6.77 -20.39 8.66
N ASP A 81 -6.96 -20.15 9.96
CA ASP A 81 -8.25 -19.78 10.53
C ASP A 81 -8.61 -18.30 10.28
N TYR A 82 -7.59 -17.47 10.16
CA TYR A 82 -7.74 -16.02 9.97
C TYR A 82 -6.80 -15.54 8.85
N ILE A 83 -7.36 -14.97 7.80
CA ILE A 83 -6.58 -14.40 6.70
C ILE A 83 -6.83 -12.91 6.60
N VAL A 84 -5.75 -12.11 6.56
CA VAL A 84 -5.79 -10.67 6.29
C VAL A 84 -5.10 -10.40 4.97
N ILE A 85 -5.74 -9.65 4.10
CA ILE A 85 -5.14 -9.21 2.83
C ILE A 85 -5.17 -7.69 2.79
N ASP A 86 -3.98 -7.09 2.82
CA ASP A 86 -3.81 -5.65 2.62
C ASP A 86 -3.85 -5.29 1.13
N GLU A 87 -4.29 -4.08 0.83
CA GLU A 87 -4.55 -3.59 -0.53
C GLU A 87 -5.45 -4.54 -1.33
N PHE A 88 -6.57 -4.95 -0.73
CA PHE A 88 -7.48 -5.95 -1.28
C PHE A 88 -8.04 -5.59 -2.66
N HIS A 89 -7.96 -4.34 -3.07
CA HIS A 89 -8.31 -3.92 -4.42
C HIS A 89 -7.46 -4.62 -5.52
N HIS A 90 -6.33 -5.24 -5.17
CA HIS A 90 -5.55 -6.09 -6.07
C HIS A 90 -6.03 -7.56 -6.13
N ALA A 91 -7.08 -7.94 -5.39
CA ALA A 91 -7.56 -9.32 -5.30
C ALA A 91 -7.92 -9.98 -6.64
N ALA A 92 -8.20 -9.20 -7.68
CA ALA A 92 -8.47 -9.72 -9.02
C ALA A 92 -7.22 -10.23 -9.78
N ALA A 93 -6.01 -10.02 -9.26
CA ALA A 93 -4.79 -10.53 -9.88
C ALA A 93 -4.64 -12.04 -9.60
N ASP A 94 -4.05 -12.77 -10.56
CA ASP A 94 -3.91 -14.24 -10.53
C ASP A 94 -3.23 -14.77 -9.27
N SER A 95 -2.27 -14.02 -8.73
CA SER A 95 -1.57 -14.36 -7.48
C SER A 95 -2.49 -14.42 -6.27
N TYR A 96 -3.43 -13.46 -6.16
CA TYR A 96 -4.43 -13.46 -5.09
C TYR A 96 -5.52 -14.51 -5.33
N GLN A 97 -5.91 -14.73 -6.60
CA GLN A 97 -6.90 -15.73 -6.95
C GLN A 97 -6.48 -17.15 -6.54
N ALA A 98 -5.20 -17.48 -6.65
CA ALA A 98 -4.67 -18.77 -6.21
C ALA A 98 -4.87 -18.96 -4.68
N ILE A 99 -4.67 -17.90 -3.90
CA ILE A 99 -4.80 -17.92 -2.43
C ILE A 99 -6.29 -18.00 -2.02
N LEU A 100 -7.09 -17.07 -2.56
CA LEU A 100 -8.53 -16.97 -2.29
C LEU A 100 -9.31 -18.21 -2.77
N GLY A 101 -8.86 -18.85 -3.84
CA GLY A 101 -9.44 -20.07 -4.37
C GLY A 101 -9.09 -21.32 -3.55
N HIS A 102 -7.96 -21.30 -2.84
CA HIS A 102 -7.48 -22.46 -2.08
C HIS A 102 -7.96 -22.47 -0.63
N PHE A 103 -7.69 -21.40 0.12
CA PHE A 103 -7.99 -21.37 1.55
C PHE A 103 -9.47 -21.12 1.86
N ARG A 104 -9.90 -21.65 3.00
CA ARG A 104 -11.25 -21.51 3.55
C ARG A 104 -11.15 -21.11 5.03
N PRO A 105 -10.75 -19.86 5.31
CA PRO A 105 -10.60 -19.39 6.69
C PRO A 105 -11.96 -19.17 7.36
N ASP A 106 -11.99 -19.21 8.70
CA ASP A 106 -13.15 -18.77 9.46
C ASP A 106 -13.40 -17.27 9.27
N ILE A 107 -12.31 -16.48 9.14
CA ILE A 107 -12.38 -15.04 8.88
C ILE A 107 -11.45 -14.66 7.75
N LEU A 108 -12.01 -14.05 6.71
CA LEU A 108 -11.28 -13.31 5.68
C LEU A 108 -11.47 -11.80 5.93
N LEU A 109 -10.39 -11.07 6.11
CA LEU A 109 -10.39 -9.61 6.26
C LEU A 109 -9.63 -8.96 5.10
N GLY A 110 -10.33 -8.19 4.30
CA GLY A 110 -9.73 -7.34 3.27
C GLY A 110 -9.58 -5.90 3.75
N LEU A 111 -8.41 -5.32 3.60
CA LEU A 111 -8.11 -3.91 3.89
C LEU A 111 -7.84 -3.18 2.59
N THR A 112 -8.47 -2.04 2.38
CA THR A 112 -8.21 -1.18 1.21
C THR A 112 -8.59 0.27 1.47
N ALA A 113 -7.84 1.20 0.92
CA ALA A 113 -8.20 2.61 0.89
C ALA A 113 -9.16 2.95 -0.25
N THR A 114 -9.29 2.08 -1.25
CA THR A 114 -10.06 2.31 -2.49
C THR A 114 -10.92 1.09 -2.81
N PRO A 115 -12.07 0.92 -2.12
CA PRO A 115 -12.96 -0.20 -2.40
C PRO A 115 -13.61 -0.10 -3.79
N GLU A 116 -13.81 1.13 -4.28
CA GLU A 116 -14.33 1.39 -5.62
C GLU A 116 -13.21 1.28 -6.66
N ARG A 117 -13.25 0.24 -7.47
CA ARG A 117 -12.27 0.02 -8.53
C ARG A 117 -12.67 0.72 -9.82
N MET A 118 -11.71 1.39 -10.45
CA MET A 118 -11.90 2.03 -11.77
C MET A 118 -12.09 1.03 -12.92
N ASP A 119 -11.68 -0.24 -12.74
CA ASP A 119 -11.82 -1.30 -13.74
C ASP A 119 -13.16 -2.05 -13.66
N GLY A 120 -14.06 -1.61 -12.77
CA GLY A 120 -15.41 -2.17 -12.62
C GLY A 120 -15.48 -3.57 -12.01
N LYS A 121 -14.37 -4.13 -11.53
CA LYS A 121 -14.36 -5.43 -10.86
C LYS A 121 -14.83 -5.27 -9.42
N ASP A 122 -15.91 -5.96 -9.07
CA ASP A 122 -16.45 -5.95 -7.72
C ASP A 122 -15.59 -6.85 -6.79
N ILE A 123 -14.89 -6.22 -5.84
CA ILE A 123 -14.14 -6.93 -4.81
C ILE A 123 -15.03 -7.35 -3.63
N LEU A 124 -16.20 -6.77 -3.49
CA LEU A 124 -17.11 -7.08 -2.39
C LEU A 124 -17.75 -8.45 -2.52
N GLN A 125 -17.71 -9.07 -3.71
CA GLN A 125 -18.16 -10.45 -3.94
C GLN A 125 -17.50 -11.48 -2.99
N TYR A 126 -16.32 -11.17 -2.43
CA TYR A 126 -15.62 -12.03 -1.46
C TYR A 126 -16.11 -11.82 -0.02
N PHE A 127 -16.99 -10.85 0.22
CA PHE A 127 -17.46 -10.41 1.53
C PHE A 127 -18.99 -10.29 1.59
N ASP A 128 -19.72 -11.12 0.83
CA ASP A 128 -21.17 -11.08 0.72
C ASP A 128 -21.70 -9.66 0.40
N HIS A 129 -20.94 -8.90 -0.39
CA HIS A 129 -21.19 -7.51 -0.76
C HIS A 129 -21.28 -6.55 0.44
N GLY A 130 -20.72 -6.92 1.60
CA GLY A 130 -20.70 -6.12 2.82
C GLY A 130 -19.35 -5.44 3.09
N ILE A 131 -19.41 -4.23 3.63
CA ILE A 131 -18.26 -3.52 4.20
C ILE A 131 -18.45 -3.48 5.71
N SER A 132 -17.55 -4.13 6.46
CA SER A 132 -17.66 -4.25 7.92
C SER A 132 -17.33 -2.97 8.68
N ALA A 133 -16.41 -2.15 8.12
CA ALA A 133 -16.04 -0.85 8.66
C ALA A 133 -15.53 0.05 7.55
N GLU A 134 -15.93 1.31 7.59
CA GLU A 134 -15.51 2.33 6.64
C GLU A 134 -15.29 3.65 7.38
N ILE A 135 -14.17 4.31 7.06
CA ILE A 135 -13.87 5.67 7.51
C ILE A 135 -13.48 6.47 6.28
N ARG A 136 -14.33 7.38 5.88
CA ARG A 136 -14.07 8.28 4.73
C ARG A 136 -13.19 9.46 5.16
N LEU A 137 -12.46 10.04 4.19
CA LEU A 137 -11.53 11.14 4.42
C LEU A 137 -12.14 12.33 5.21
N PRO A 138 -13.34 12.84 4.89
CA PRO A 138 -13.95 13.91 5.68
C PRO A 138 -14.14 13.51 7.14
N GLN A 139 -14.70 12.33 7.39
CA GLN A 139 -14.92 11.81 8.74
C GLN A 139 -13.60 11.65 9.51
N ALA A 140 -12.55 11.09 8.85
CA ALA A 140 -11.24 10.93 9.48
C ALA A 140 -10.61 12.28 9.91
N ILE A 141 -10.88 13.35 9.18
CA ILE A 141 -10.46 14.71 9.54
C ILE A 141 -11.31 15.26 10.69
N GLU A 142 -12.63 15.10 10.63
CA GLU A 142 -13.55 15.54 11.68
C GLU A 142 -13.28 14.86 13.02
N ASP A 143 -12.98 13.55 12.98
CA ASP A 143 -12.64 12.73 14.15
C ASP A 143 -11.20 12.97 14.66
N GLY A 144 -10.41 13.84 14.00
CA GLY A 144 -9.02 14.13 14.38
C GLY A 144 -8.03 12.99 14.13
N LEU A 145 -8.41 11.98 13.34
CA LEU A 145 -7.55 10.87 12.93
C LEU A 145 -6.55 11.30 11.83
N LEU A 146 -6.94 12.28 11.01
CA LEU A 146 -6.10 12.92 10.00
C LEU A 146 -6.12 14.43 10.19
N CYS A 147 -5.00 15.07 9.86
CA CYS A 147 -4.94 16.53 9.86
C CYS A 147 -5.70 17.11 8.65
N PRO A 148 -6.34 18.28 8.79
CA PRO A 148 -6.88 18.99 7.65
C PRO A 148 -5.76 19.40 6.69
N PHE A 149 -6.10 19.56 5.42
CA PHE A 149 -5.16 19.93 4.37
C PHE A 149 -5.73 21.03 3.47
N GLN A 150 -4.83 21.74 2.78
CA GLN A 150 -5.18 22.66 1.70
C GLN A 150 -4.67 22.07 0.39
N TYR A 151 -5.51 22.06 -0.63
CA TYR A 151 -5.20 21.52 -1.94
C TYR A 151 -4.99 22.65 -2.95
N TYR A 152 -3.83 22.70 -3.58
CA TYR A 152 -3.49 23.69 -4.59
C TYR A 152 -3.19 23.01 -5.91
N VAL A 153 -3.79 23.50 -6.98
CA VAL A 153 -3.46 23.10 -8.34
C VAL A 153 -2.57 24.16 -8.96
N VAL A 154 -1.44 23.75 -9.48
CA VAL A 154 -0.49 24.65 -10.17
C VAL A 154 -0.49 24.26 -11.64
N TYR A 155 -0.66 25.27 -12.52
CA TYR A 155 -0.59 25.07 -13.96
C TYR A 155 0.83 24.69 -14.37
N ASP A 156 0.98 23.54 -15.04
CA ASP A 156 2.25 23.10 -15.61
C ASP A 156 2.40 23.70 -17.03
N PRO A 157 3.44 24.51 -17.30
CA PRO A 157 3.65 25.12 -18.61
C PRO A 157 4.21 24.14 -19.65
N VAL A 158 4.56 22.93 -19.25
CA VAL A 158 5.17 21.92 -20.12
C VAL A 158 4.09 21.10 -20.82
N SER A 159 4.04 21.15 -22.16
CA SER A 159 3.12 20.34 -22.96
C SER A 159 3.56 18.88 -23.00
N LEU A 160 2.61 17.97 -22.83
CA LEU A 160 2.78 16.51 -22.94
C LEU A 160 2.37 15.97 -24.32
N GLU A 161 2.02 16.82 -25.30
CA GLU A 161 1.54 16.41 -26.63
C GLU A 161 2.51 15.48 -27.37
N ASN A 162 3.81 15.66 -27.13
CA ASN A 162 4.86 14.85 -27.75
C ASN A 162 5.26 13.63 -26.92
N VAL A 163 4.63 13.40 -25.76
CA VAL A 163 4.91 12.26 -24.91
C VAL A 163 3.93 11.14 -25.23
N THR A 164 4.44 10.00 -25.64
CA THR A 164 3.62 8.85 -26.01
C THR A 164 2.77 8.34 -24.84
N TRP A 165 1.46 8.22 -25.05
CA TRP A 165 0.53 7.58 -24.14
C TRP A 165 0.23 6.17 -24.57
N ARG A 166 0.51 5.15 -23.74
CA ARG A 166 0.22 3.72 -24.00
C ARG A 166 -0.20 3.01 -22.73
N ASN A 167 -1.20 2.10 -22.84
CA ASN A 167 -1.65 1.27 -21.71
C ASN A 167 -2.02 2.07 -20.44
N GLY A 168 -2.67 3.22 -20.61
CA GLY A 168 -3.12 4.04 -19.50
C GLY A 168 -2.03 4.87 -18.79
N ARG A 169 -0.86 5.03 -19.40
CA ARG A 169 0.25 5.84 -18.85
C ARG A 169 1.09 6.47 -19.95
N TYR A 170 1.76 7.57 -19.59
CA TYR A 170 2.81 8.15 -20.41
C TYR A 170 4.10 7.33 -20.39
N ASP A 171 4.88 7.42 -21.46
CA ASP A 171 6.23 6.85 -21.49
C ASP A 171 7.10 7.47 -20.39
N SER A 172 7.57 6.64 -19.49
CA SER A 172 8.30 7.06 -18.28
C SER A 172 9.67 7.66 -18.58
N ASN A 173 10.33 7.20 -19.64
CA ASN A 173 11.65 7.72 -20.04
C ASN A 173 11.49 9.10 -20.69
N ALA A 174 10.55 9.24 -21.60
CA ALA A 174 10.25 10.53 -22.24
C ALA A 174 9.79 11.59 -21.22
N LEU A 175 8.97 11.21 -20.22
CA LEU A 175 8.63 12.10 -19.12
C LEU A 175 9.86 12.50 -18.29
N THR A 176 10.73 11.55 -18.00
CA THR A 176 11.94 11.82 -17.21
C THR A 176 12.83 12.83 -17.94
N GLU A 177 13.12 12.61 -19.20
CA GLU A 177 13.91 13.52 -20.03
C GLU A 177 13.28 14.92 -20.06
N LEU A 178 11.98 15.02 -20.33
CA LEU A 178 11.24 16.28 -20.39
C LEU A 178 11.28 17.06 -19.07
N TYR A 179 11.29 16.38 -17.93
CA TYR A 179 11.23 16.98 -16.60
C TYR A 179 12.60 17.19 -15.95
N THR A 180 13.67 16.61 -16.50
CA THR A 180 15.02 16.74 -15.95
C THR A 180 15.95 17.56 -16.84
N GLU A 181 15.65 17.69 -18.14
CA GLU A 181 16.58 18.28 -19.10
C GLU A 181 15.99 19.49 -19.86
N GLY A 182 16.87 20.40 -20.22
CA GLY A 182 16.57 21.50 -21.10
C GLY A 182 15.69 22.62 -20.53
N ARG A 183 15.22 23.49 -21.44
CA ARG A 183 14.46 24.71 -21.09
C ARG A 183 13.09 24.39 -20.44
N ALA A 184 12.44 23.33 -20.86
CA ALA A 184 11.13 22.91 -20.33
C ALA A 184 11.22 22.54 -18.85
N ALA A 185 12.22 21.74 -18.47
CA ALA A 185 12.50 21.40 -17.08
C ALA A 185 12.77 22.66 -16.23
N GLY A 186 13.57 23.59 -16.71
CA GLY A 186 13.85 24.84 -16.01
C GLY A 186 12.61 25.70 -15.79
N LEU A 187 11.74 25.83 -16.79
CA LEU A 187 10.47 26.55 -16.65
C LEU A 187 9.55 25.91 -15.60
N ARG A 188 9.39 24.60 -15.64
CA ARG A 188 8.58 23.83 -14.71
C ARG A 188 9.11 23.96 -13.28
N ASN A 189 10.41 23.81 -13.10
CA ASN A 189 11.08 23.93 -11.80
C ASN A 189 10.85 25.30 -11.16
N ASN A 190 10.97 26.38 -11.95
CA ASN A 190 10.66 27.74 -11.49
C ASN A 190 9.20 27.92 -11.06
N VAL A 191 8.26 27.29 -11.77
CA VAL A 191 6.83 27.34 -11.40
C VAL A 191 6.60 26.62 -10.08
N ILE A 192 7.24 25.47 -9.86
CA ILE A 192 7.12 24.71 -8.62
C ILE A 192 7.68 25.52 -7.44
N LEU A 193 8.89 26.06 -7.55
CA LEU A 193 9.52 26.84 -6.47
C LEU A 193 8.68 28.07 -6.12
N LYS A 194 8.25 28.84 -7.12
CA LYS A 194 7.38 30.02 -6.88
C LYS A 194 6.03 29.66 -6.26
N ALA A 195 5.46 28.51 -6.63
CA ALA A 195 4.23 28.04 -6.02
C ALA A 195 4.42 27.70 -4.54
N LEU A 196 5.52 27.04 -4.19
CA LEU A 196 5.90 26.75 -2.82
C LEU A 196 6.14 28.01 -2.00
N GLU A 197 6.97 28.94 -2.49
CA GLU A 197 7.22 30.26 -1.85
C GLU A 197 5.91 31.00 -1.56
N LYS A 198 4.95 30.96 -2.49
CA LYS A 198 3.65 31.62 -2.34
C LYS A 198 2.75 30.98 -1.31
N GLN A 199 2.77 29.65 -1.19
CA GLN A 199 1.80 28.90 -0.38
C GLN A 199 2.36 28.48 0.99
N VAL A 200 3.69 28.39 1.12
CA VAL A 200 4.37 28.00 2.36
C VAL A 200 5.04 29.23 2.98
N GLY A 201 4.66 29.57 4.19
CA GLY A 201 5.17 30.79 4.84
C GLY A 201 6.65 30.70 5.25
N ASP A 202 7.13 29.50 5.60
CA ASP A 202 8.52 29.24 5.99
C ASP A 202 9.00 27.94 5.34
N LEU A 203 9.81 28.08 4.30
CA LEU A 203 10.36 26.94 3.57
C LEU A 203 11.41 26.16 4.37
N ASN A 204 12.13 26.83 5.28
CA ASN A 204 13.19 26.19 6.09
C ASN A 204 12.64 25.20 7.12
N SER A 205 11.43 25.40 7.62
CA SER A 205 10.77 24.47 8.54
C SER A 205 9.87 23.45 7.84
N MET A 206 9.71 23.55 6.52
CA MET A 206 8.82 22.70 5.73
C MET A 206 9.32 21.26 5.71
N LYS A 207 8.43 20.30 6.05
CA LYS A 207 8.63 18.88 5.76
C LYS A 207 7.89 18.55 4.48
N CYS A 208 8.62 18.23 3.43
CA CYS A 208 8.05 17.98 2.10
C CYS A 208 8.27 16.54 1.65
N LEU A 209 7.25 15.97 1.02
CA LEU A 209 7.32 14.71 0.28
C LEU A 209 6.91 14.98 -1.17
N ALA A 210 7.82 14.73 -2.12
CA ALA A 210 7.58 14.93 -3.54
C ALA A 210 7.45 13.60 -4.28
N PHE A 211 6.36 13.44 -5.04
CA PHE A 211 6.16 12.30 -5.93
C PHE A 211 6.57 12.69 -7.35
N CYS A 212 7.50 11.95 -7.92
CA CYS A 212 8.11 12.23 -9.22
C CYS A 212 7.81 11.12 -10.23
N ALA A 213 7.96 11.42 -11.53
CA ALA A 213 7.69 10.46 -12.62
C ALA A 213 8.67 9.26 -12.62
N SER A 214 9.88 9.45 -12.08
CA SER A 214 10.91 8.41 -11.99
C SER A 214 11.90 8.69 -10.86
N VAL A 215 12.74 7.70 -10.54
CA VAL A 215 13.83 7.86 -9.56
C VAL A 215 14.84 8.93 -10.00
N SER A 216 15.16 9.00 -11.30
CA SER A 216 16.04 10.04 -11.84
C SER A 216 15.44 11.42 -11.68
N HIS A 217 14.15 11.59 -11.99
CA HIS A 217 13.43 12.84 -11.74
C HIS A 217 13.38 13.20 -10.24
N ALA A 218 13.16 12.25 -9.36
CA ALA A 218 13.19 12.49 -7.91
C ALA A 218 14.56 13.00 -7.42
N ARG A 219 15.66 12.46 -7.95
CA ARG A 219 17.01 12.90 -7.64
C ARG A 219 17.28 14.32 -8.15
N ALA A 220 16.83 14.63 -9.38
CA ALA A 220 16.95 15.97 -9.93
C ALA A 220 16.16 17.01 -9.11
N MET A 221 14.94 16.67 -8.71
CA MET A 221 14.13 17.54 -7.85
C MET A 221 14.74 17.74 -6.46
N ALA A 222 15.31 16.69 -5.85
CA ALA A 222 16.01 16.81 -4.56
C ALA A 222 17.22 17.73 -4.67
N ALA A 223 18.02 17.64 -5.76
CA ALA A 223 19.14 18.56 -6.01
C ALA A 223 18.65 20.01 -6.15
N LEU A 224 17.59 20.23 -6.93
CA LEU A 224 16.97 21.56 -7.11
C LEU A 224 16.52 22.19 -5.78
N PHE A 225 15.84 21.43 -4.92
CA PHE A 225 15.40 21.94 -3.62
C PHE A 225 16.57 22.25 -2.69
N ASN A 226 17.63 21.44 -2.71
CA ASN A 226 18.84 21.70 -1.92
C ASN A 226 19.63 22.94 -2.41
N GLU A 227 19.56 23.28 -3.71
CA GLU A 227 20.20 24.47 -4.28
C GLU A 227 19.36 25.75 -4.00
N ALA A 228 18.06 25.60 -3.88
CA ALA A 228 17.15 26.71 -3.64
C ALA A 228 17.06 27.14 -2.16
N GLY A 229 17.67 26.39 -1.24
CA GLY A 229 17.71 26.65 0.20
C GLY A 229 16.84 25.74 0.99
#